data_337252ed3d06eadff28f4c280af28501
#
_entry.id   337252ed3d06eadff28f4c280af28501
#
_cell.length_a   1.000
_cell.length_b   1.000
_cell.length_c   1.000
_cell.angle_alpha   90.00
_cell.angle_beta   90.00
_cell.angle_gamma   90.00
#
_symmetry.space_group_name_H-M   'P 1'
#
loop_
_entity.id
_entity.type
_entity.pdbx_description
1 polymer ?
#
loop_
_entity_poly.entity_id
_entity_poly.type
_entity_poly.pdbx_seq_one_letter_code
_entity_poly.pdbx_strand_id
1 'polypeptide(L)'
;MTAHGNHDHADDVTGETDRRHLAIALGLIVAFMAVEVGVAVLANSLALLSDAAHMLTDAGALALSLVALRLAARPAAGAMTFGLKRAEILSAQANGAALVVLAGIIVFEAIRRLVDPPGVDGWAVVVTALAGIAVNLVATWELAKANRRNMAVEGSFQHIVTDLYAFIGTAVAGAIVLVTGFDRADPLASIGVAALMLYAAYGLLRKSGRILLEAAPAGLRVDEIGGAIAEHQHVANVHDLHVWEIATGFPALSAHVLVHAGDDCHAIRRELETMLERRFGIDHTTLQVDHAVADQPLQISRAPDADRSV
;
A
#
# COMPACT_ATOMS: atom_id res chain seq x y z
N MET A 1 -8.21 33.42 11.47
CA MET A 1 -8.35 33.19 10.00
C MET A 1 -6.93 33.10 9.47
N THR A 2 -6.34 31.92 9.51
CA THR A 2 -4.94 31.67 9.10
C THR A 2 -4.91 30.50 8.14
N ALA A 3 -4.51 30.79 6.95
CA ALA A 3 -3.85 30.03 5.88
C ALA A 3 -3.91 28.46 5.93
N HIS A 4 -5.07 27.88 5.71
CA HIS A 4 -5.20 26.48 5.32
C HIS A 4 -5.15 26.26 3.79
N GLY A 5 -4.77 27.28 3.01
CA GLY A 5 -4.96 27.30 1.56
C GLY A 5 -3.85 26.71 0.70
N ASN A 6 -2.68 26.31 1.24
CA ASN A 6 -1.54 26.00 0.38
C ASN A 6 -1.20 24.49 0.26
N HIS A 7 -1.77 23.63 1.12
CA HIS A 7 -1.54 22.18 1.05
C HIS A 7 -2.49 21.47 0.08
N ASP A 8 -3.74 21.93 -0.06
CA ASP A 8 -4.74 21.32 -0.95
C ASP A 8 -4.34 21.37 -2.44
N HIS A 9 -3.61 22.42 -2.90
CA HIS A 9 -3.21 22.52 -4.29
C HIS A 9 -2.03 21.61 -4.68
N ALA A 10 -1.13 21.31 -3.76
CA ALA A 10 -0.01 20.39 -4.03
C ALA A 10 -0.48 18.94 -4.08
N ASP A 11 -1.41 18.57 -3.22
CA ASP A 11 -1.99 17.22 -3.17
C ASP A 11 -2.89 16.95 -4.37
N ASP A 12 -3.63 17.93 -4.87
CA ASP A 12 -4.47 17.79 -6.07
C ASP A 12 -3.63 17.56 -7.34
N VAL A 13 -2.52 18.28 -7.51
CA VAL A 13 -1.63 18.12 -8.68
C VAL A 13 -0.95 16.76 -8.69
N THR A 14 -0.50 16.27 -7.52
CA THR A 14 0.11 14.93 -7.41
C THR A 14 -0.91 13.83 -7.67
N GLY A 15 -2.12 13.94 -7.14
CA GLY A 15 -3.19 12.96 -7.33
C GLY A 15 -3.68 12.86 -8.78
N GLU A 16 -3.68 13.96 -9.55
CA GLU A 16 -4.03 13.94 -10.97
C GLU A 16 -2.92 13.29 -11.82
N THR A 17 -1.66 13.57 -11.49
CA THR A 17 -0.49 12.94 -12.14
C THR A 17 -0.47 11.44 -11.89
N ASP A 18 -0.71 10.99 -10.67
CA ASP A 18 -0.76 9.58 -10.31
C ASP A 18 -1.85 8.81 -11.06
N ARG A 19 -3.04 9.41 -11.15
CA ARG A 19 -4.17 8.85 -11.93
C ARG A 19 -3.82 8.71 -13.40
N ARG A 20 -3.10 9.65 -13.98
CA ARG A 20 -2.67 9.60 -15.38
C ARG A 20 -1.70 8.44 -15.62
N HIS A 21 -0.70 8.25 -14.78
CA HIS A 21 0.27 7.16 -14.91
C HIS A 21 -0.38 5.78 -14.76
N LEU A 22 -1.28 5.62 -13.78
CA LEU A 22 -2.09 4.40 -13.63
C LEU A 22 -3.01 4.14 -14.83
N ALA A 23 -3.64 5.18 -15.38
CA ALA A 23 -4.50 5.03 -16.55
C ALA A 23 -3.71 4.64 -17.81
N ILE A 24 -2.48 5.15 -17.97
CA ILE A 24 -1.60 4.77 -19.07
C ILE A 24 -1.18 3.30 -18.91
N ALA A 25 -0.76 2.88 -17.73
CA ALA A 25 -0.40 1.50 -17.46
C ALA A 25 -1.57 0.54 -17.70
N LEU A 26 -2.78 0.88 -17.21
CA LEU A 26 -4.00 0.13 -17.48
C LEU A 26 -4.30 0.05 -19.00
N GLY A 27 -4.18 1.17 -19.72
CA GLY A 27 -4.38 1.22 -21.16
C GLY A 27 -3.43 0.31 -21.92
N LEU A 28 -2.14 0.25 -21.53
CA LEU A 28 -1.15 -0.63 -22.12
C LEU A 28 -1.48 -2.11 -21.88
N ILE A 29 -1.84 -2.48 -20.66
CA ILE A 29 -2.20 -3.87 -20.32
C ILE A 29 -3.47 -4.31 -21.04
N VAL A 30 -4.52 -3.47 -21.07
CA VAL A 30 -5.77 -3.76 -21.77
C VAL A 30 -5.55 -3.88 -23.28
N ALA A 31 -4.72 -2.99 -23.86
CA ALA A 31 -4.41 -3.06 -25.30
C ALA A 31 -3.65 -4.35 -25.66
N PHE A 32 -2.68 -4.74 -24.85
CA PHE A 32 -1.93 -5.99 -25.04
C PHE A 32 -2.85 -7.21 -24.88
N MET A 33 -3.66 -7.26 -23.81
CA MET A 33 -4.66 -8.29 -23.60
C MET A 33 -5.62 -8.43 -24.79
N ALA A 34 -6.09 -7.33 -25.37
CA ALA A 34 -6.97 -7.38 -26.53
C ALA A 34 -6.30 -7.99 -27.76
N VAL A 35 -5.02 -7.66 -28.00
CA VAL A 35 -4.22 -8.29 -29.07
C VAL A 35 -4.07 -9.78 -28.81
N GLU A 36 -3.74 -10.16 -27.57
CA GLU A 36 -3.53 -11.55 -27.18
C GLU A 36 -4.80 -12.39 -27.31
N VAL A 37 -5.96 -11.88 -26.88
CA VAL A 37 -7.27 -12.52 -27.11
C VAL A 37 -7.52 -12.71 -28.59
N GLY A 38 -7.24 -11.70 -29.42
CA GLY A 38 -7.39 -11.81 -30.90
C GLY A 38 -6.52 -12.92 -31.46
N VAL A 39 -5.24 -12.99 -31.07
CA VAL A 39 -4.32 -14.07 -31.52
C VAL A 39 -4.76 -15.42 -30.97
N ALA A 40 -5.19 -15.51 -29.70
CA ALA A 40 -5.67 -16.73 -29.07
C ALA A 40 -6.86 -17.35 -29.84
N VAL A 41 -7.82 -16.51 -30.22
CA VAL A 41 -9.00 -16.94 -30.99
C VAL A 41 -8.60 -17.39 -32.41
N LEU A 42 -7.75 -16.65 -33.11
CA LEU A 42 -7.30 -16.98 -34.46
C LEU A 42 -6.44 -18.25 -34.48
N ALA A 43 -5.60 -18.46 -33.48
CA ALA A 43 -4.74 -19.63 -33.33
C ALA A 43 -5.43 -20.80 -32.63
N ASN A 44 -6.68 -20.65 -32.18
CA ASN A 44 -7.43 -21.61 -31.37
C ASN A 44 -6.60 -22.15 -30.17
N SER A 45 -5.87 -21.22 -29.49
CA SER A 45 -4.94 -21.53 -28.43
C SER A 45 -5.56 -21.26 -27.05
N LEU A 46 -5.82 -22.35 -26.30
CA LEU A 46 -6.27 -22.23 -24.89
C LEU A 46 -5.20 -21.66 -23.97
N ALA A 47 -3.91 -21.84 -24.28
CA ALA A 47 -2.82 -21.29 -23.48
C ALA A 47 -2.81 -19.76 -23.52
N LEU A 48 -2.91 -19.17 -24.72
CA LEU A 48 -3.01 -17.70 -24.87
C LEU A 48 -4.31 -17.14 -24.27
N LEU A 49 -5.41 -17.88 -24.33
CA LEU A 49 -6.65 -17.45 -23.69
C LEU A 49 -6.55 -17.47 -22.16
N SER A 50 -5.81 -18.43 -21.61
CA SER A 50 -5.53 -18.49 -20.16
C SER A 50 -4.65 -17.32 -19.71
N ASP A 51 -3.64 -16.95 -20.50
CA ASP A 51 -2.77 -15.81 -20.24
C ASP A 51 -3.56 -14.48 -20.28
N ALA A 52 -4.40 -14.30 -21.30
CA ALA A 52 -5.30 -13.16 -21.38
C ALA A 52 -6.28 -13.06 -20.19
N ALA A 53 -6.74 -14.19 -19.65
CA ALA A 53 -7.57 -14.22 -18.44
C ALA A 53 -6.77 -13.77 -17.19
N HIS A 54 -5.48 -14.09 -17.12
CA HIS A 54 -4.58 -13.58 -16.08
C HIS A 54 -4.43 -12.05 -16.16
N MET A 55 -4.16 -11.55 -17.37
CA MET A 55 -4.06 -10.10 -17.61
C MET A 55 -5.36 -9.33 -17.31
N LEU A 56 -6.51 -9.97 -17.41
CA LEU A 56 -7.78 -9.37 -17.00
C LEU A 56 -7.81 -9.11 -15.48
N THR A 57 -7.21 -10.00 -14.69
CA THR A 57 -7.07 -9.82 -13.24
C THR A 57 -6.15 -8.64 -12.93
N ASP A 58 -5.06 -8.50 -13.66
CA ASP A 58 -4.09 -7.40 -13.52
C ASP A 58 -4.72 -6.06 -13.88
N ALA A 59 -5.45 -6.01 -14.98
CA ALA A 59 -6.24 -4.85 -15.36
C ALA A 59 -7.29 -4.49 -14.30
N GLY A 60 -7.92 -5.49 -13.68
CA GLY A 60 -8.85 -5.32 -12.57
C GLY A 60 -8.19 -4.68 -11.33
N ALA A 61 -6.99 -5.11 -10.96
CA ALA A 61 -6.21 -4.55 -9.86
C ALA A 61 -5.86 -3.07 -10.10
N LEU A 62 -5.43 -2.72 -11.32
CA LEU A 62 -5.15 -1.33 -11.72
C LEU A 62 -6.42 -0.47 -11.75
N ALA A 63 -7.52 -1.00 -12.29
CA ALA A 63 -8.80 -0.30 -12.31
C ALA A 63 -9.30 -0.02 -10.89
N LEU A 64 -9.16 -0.98 -9.96
CA LEU A 64 -9.50 -0.81 -8.56
C LEU A 64 -8.67 0.33 -7.92
N SER A 65 -7.37 0.38 -8.20
CA SER A 65 -6.50 1.44 -7.70
C SER A 65 -6.88 2.82 -8.26
N LEU A 66 -7.24 2.91 -9.53
CA LEU A 66 -7.75 4.15 -10.14
C LEU A 66 -9.06 4.62 -9.50
N VAL A 67 -9.98 3.69 -9.23
CA VAL A 67 -11.24 4.01 -8.54
C VAL A 67 -10.93 4.48 -7.12
N ALA A 68 -10.05 3.80 -6.41
CA ALA A 68 -9.65 4.16 -5.05
C ALA A 68 -9.04 5.58 -4.98
N LEU A 69 -8.14 5.94 -5.90
CA LEU A 69 -7.58 7.29 -5.99
C LEU A 69 -8.64 8.36 -6.29
N ARG A 70 -9.63 8.05 -7.15
CA ARG A 70 -10.76 8.97 -7.41
C ARG A 70 -11.65 9.15 -6.18
N LEU A 71 -11.86 8.08 -5.42
CA LEU A 71 -12.65 8.14 -4.18
C LEU A 71 -11.90 8.89 -3.07
N ALA A 72 -10.61 8.64 -2.91
CA ALA A 72 -9.76 9.30 -1.90
C ALA A 72 -9.65 10.83 -2.13
N ALA A 73 -9.72 11.28 -3.39
CA ALA A 73 -9.72 12.69 -3.75
C ALA A 73 -11.04 13.42 -3.47
N ARG A 74 -12.13 12.70 -3.08
CA ARG A 74 -13.40 13.35 -2.75
C ARG A 74 -13.29 14.09 -1.43
N PRO A 75 -13.82 15.32 -1.34
CA PRO A 75 -13.84 16.09 -0.10
C PRO A 75 -14.67 15.38 0.97
N ALA A 76 -14.37 15.68 2.22
CA ALA A 76 -15.16 15.23 3.36
C ALA A 76 -16.63 15.68 3.21
N ALA A 77 -17.57 14.75 3.41
CA ALA A 77 -19.00 15.04 3.31
C ALA A 77 -19.84 14.08 4.18
N GLY A 78 -20.87 14.60 4.78
CA GLY A 78 -21.84 13.81 5.59
C GLY A 78 -21.14 13.03 6.70
N ALA A 79 -21.37 11.72 6.75
CA ALA A 79 -20.77 10.83 7.74
C ALA A 79 -19.26 10.58 7.54
N MET A 80 -18.74 10.88 6.35
CA MET A 80 -17.31 10.70 6.02
C MET A 80 -16.53 11.98 6.32
N THR A 81 -16.28 12.25 7.60
CA THR A 81 -15.67 13.50 8.09
C THR A 81 -14.21 13.69 7.65
N PHE A 82 -13.49 12.61 7.38
CA PHE A 82 -12.15 12.62 6.77
C PHE A 82 -12.17 12.35 5.26
N GLY A 83 -13.37 12.35 4.63
CA GLY A 83 -13.54 11.91 3.24
C GLY A 83 -13.39 10.40 3.08
N LEU A 84 -13.03 9.97 1.87
CA LEU A 84 -12.79 8.56 1.54
C LEU A 84 -11.29 8.25 1.40
N LYS A 85 -10.43 8.96 2.11
CA LYS A 85 -8.96 8.82 2.02
C LYS A 85 -8.49 7.38 2.27
N ARG A 86 -9.18 6.61 3.12
CA ARG A 86 -8.86 5.18 3.36
C ARG A 86 -9.18 4.25 2.19
N ALA A 87 -9.83 4.73 1.12
CA ALA A 87 -10.08 3.91 -0.07
C ALA A 87 -8.79 3.41 -0.74
N GLU A 88 -7.71 4.21 -0.73
CA GLU A 88 -6.41 3.80 -1.23
C GLU A 88 -5.80 2.64 -0.44
N ILE A 89 -5.99 2.63 0.87
CA ILE A 89 -5.48 1.60 1.79
C ILE A 89 -6.25 0.29 1.58
N LEU A 90 -7.58 0.38 1.40
CA LEU A 90 -8.42 -0.78 1.08
C LEU A 90 -8.07 -1.37 -0.29
N SER A 91 -7.76 -0.52 -1.28
CA SER A 91 -7.28 -0.99 -2.59
C SER A 91 -5.95 -1.72 -2.47
N ALA A 92 -4.99 -1.18 -1.72
CA ALA A 92 -3.71 -1.83 -1.46
C ALA A 92 -3.88 -3.17 -0.73
N GLN A 93 -4.81 -3.23 0.24
CA GLN A 93 -5.16 -4.46 0.95
C GLN A 93 -5.73 -5.52 -0.01
N ALA A 94 -6.65 -5.11 -0.89
CA ALA A 94 -7.23 -6.00 -1.90
C ALA A 94 -6.16 -6.52 -2.89
N ASN A 95 -5.27 -5.65 -3.37
CA ASN A 95 -4.16 -6.04 -4.24
C ASN A 95 -3.19 -7.01 -3.53
N GLY A 96 -2.83 -6.73 -2.27
CA GLY A 96 -2.00 -7.64 -1.48
C GLY A 96 -2.65 -9.01 -1.27
N ALA A 97 -3.96 -9.04 -0.98
CA ALA A 97 -4.71 -10.29 -0.84
C ALA A 97 -4.79 -11.07 -2.17
N ALA A 98 -5.00 -10.37 -3.29
CA ALA A 98 -4.99 -10.96 -4.62
C ALA A 98 -3.65 -11.62 -4.95
N LEU A 99 -2.52 -10.95 -4.63
CA LEU A 99 -1.18 -11.53 -4.80
C LEU A 99 -0.97 -12.80 -3.97
N VAL A 100 -1.49 -12.87 -2.73
CA VAL A 100 -1.41 -14.09 -1.91
C VAL A 100 -2.20 -15.23 -2.53
N VAL A 101 -3.43 -14.96 -2.98
CA VAL A 101 -4.28 -15.98 -3.61
C VAL A 101 -3.62 -16.49 -4.89
N LEU A 102 -3.12 -15.58 -5.72
CA LEU A 102 -2.47 -15.92 -6.99
C LEU A 102 -1.19 -16.73 -6.76
N ALA A 103 -0.35 -16.33 -5.80
CA ALA A 103 0.83 -17.11 -5.42
C ALA A 103 0.46 -18.52 -4.96
N GLY A 104 -0.63 -18.69 -4.19
CA GLY A 104 -1.14 -19.99 -3.79
C GLY A 104 -1.56 -20.87 -4.97
N ILE A 105 -2.24 -20.29 -5.96
CA ILE A 105 -2.64 -20.98 -7.20
C ILE A 105 -1.40 -21.40 -8.00
N ILE A 106 -0.41 -20.49 -8.16
CA ILE A 106 0.85 -20.77 -8.86
C ILE A 106 1.63 -21.90 -8.19
N VAL A 107 1.75 -21.88 -6.86
CA VAL A 107 2.43 -22.95 -6.12
C VAL A 107 1.72 -24.28 -6.31
N PHE A 108 0.40 -24.32 -6.20
CA PHE A 108 -0.40 -25.51 -6.41
C PHE A 108 -0.17 -26.11 -7.82
N GLU A 109 -0.26 -25.28 -8.86
CA GLU A 109 -0.06 -25.71 -10.23
C GLU A 109 1.40 -26.13 -10.50
N ALA A 110 2.37 -25.41 -9.95
CA ALA A 110 3.79 -25.75 -10.07
C ALA A 110 4.10 -27.12 -9.44
N ILE A 111 3.56 -27.41 -8.25
CA ILE A 111 3.72 -28.73 -7.62
C ILE A 111 3.12 -29.83 -8.49
N ARG A 112 1.92 -29.60 -9.06
CA ARG A 112 1.28 -30.54 -9.95
C ARG A 112 2.13 -30.83 -11.18
N ARG A 113 2.68 -29.79 -11.84
CA ARG A 113 3.55 -29.90 -13.01
C ARG A 113 4.93 -30.50 -12.68
N LEU A 114 5.42 -30.41 -11.46
CA LEU A 114 6.64 -31.11 -11.03
C LEU A 114 6.46 -32.62 -10.99
N VAL A 115 5.23 -33.07 -10.61
CA VAL A 115 4.89 -34.50 -10.53
C VAL A 115 4.62 -35.08 -11.91
N ASP A 116 3.83 -34.37 -12.73
CA ASP A 116 3.43 -34.76 -14.08
C ASP A 116 3.71 -33.59 -15.06
N PRO A 117 4.94 -33.48 -15.59
CA PRO A 117 5.33 -32.38 -16.45
C PRO A 117 4.57 -32.46 -17.79
N PRO A 118 3.79 -31.42 -18.18
CA PRO A 118 3.25 -31.36 -19.52
C PRO A 118 4.38 -31.11 -20.53
N GLY A 119 4.27 -31.68 -21.74
CA GLY A 119 5.17 -31.31 -22.83
C GLY A 119 4.98 -29.85 -23.19
N VAL A 120 6.03 -29.03 -23.05
CA VAL A 120 5.98 -27.60 -23.24
C VAL A 120 6.61 -27.23 -24.59
N ASP A 121 5.89 -26.47 -25.42
CA ASP A 121 6.51 -25.81 -26.58
C ASP A 121 7.34 -24.63 -26.11
N GLY A 122 8.64 -24.89 -25.90
CA GLY A 122 9.57 -23.89 -25.36
C GLY A 122 9.66 -22.62 -26.22
N TRP A 123 9.45 -22.71 -27.54
CA TRP A 123 9.48 -21.53 -28.43
C TRP A 123 8.28 -20.62 -28.19
N ALA A 124 7.07 -21.18 -28.13
CA ALA A 124 5.88 -20.41 -27.83
C ALA A 124 5.96 -19.71 -26.48
N VAL A 125 6.47 -20.42 -25.46
CA VAL A 125 6.70 -19.87 -24.11
C VAL A 125 7.67 -18.68 -24.13
N VAL A 126 8.80 -18.80 -24.83
CA VAL A 126 9.80 -17.70 -24.90
C VAL A 126 9.23 -16.48 -25.61
N VAL A 127 8.55 -16.67 -26.76
CA VAL A 127 7.98 -15.54 -27.52
C VAL A 127 6.92 -14.78 -26.70
N THR A 128 5.99 -15.52 -26.07
CA THR A 128 4.96 -14.90 -25.22
C THR A 128 5.58 -14.19 -24.02
N ALA A 129 6.56 -14.83 -23.35
CA ALA A 129 7.23 -14.23 -22.21
C ALA A 129 8.01 -12.95 -22.60
N LEU A 130 8.68 -12.90 -23.76
CA LEU A 130 9.35 -11.70 -24.24
C LEU A 130 8.37 -10.56 -24.54
N ALA A 131 7.21 -10.86 -25.10
CA ALA A 131 6.16 -9.88 -25.33
C ALA A 131 5.62 -9.33 -23.99
N GLY A 132 5.34 -10.20 -23.02
CA GLY A 132 4.95 -9.84 -21.66
C GLY A 132 6.00 -8.98 -20.94
N ILE A 133 7.30 -9.33 -21.05
CA ILE A 133 8.41 -8.53 -20.52
C ILE A 133 8.36 -7.11 -21.10
N ALA A 134 8.22 -6.96 -22.41
CA ALA A 134 8.22 -5.65 -23.06
C ALA A 134 7.09 -4.76 -22.55
N VAL A 135 5.86 -5.29 -22.46
CA VAL A 135 4.69 -4.53 -21.98
C VAL A 135 4.81 -4.19 -20.50
N ASN A 136 5.17 -5.16 -19.67
CA ASN A 136 5.30 -4.93 -18.21
C ASN A 136 6.49 -4.01 -17.87
N LEU A 137 7.57 -4.03 -18.66
CA LEU A 137 8.68 -3.09 -18.48
C LEU A 137 8.24 -1.65 -18.76
N VAL A 138 7.47 -1.40 -19.81
CA VAL A 138 6.92 -0.07 -20.11
C VAL A 138 5.92 0.37 -19.05
N ALA A 139 5.03 -0.53 -18.61
CA ALA A 139 4.07 -0.25 -17.56
C ALA A 139 4.76 0.05 -16.22
N THR A 140 5.78 -0.74 -15.85
CA THR A 140 6.61 -0.51 -14.65
C THR A 140 7.31 0.84 -14.71
N TRP A 141 7.93 1.16 -15.86
CA TRP A 141 8.61 2.44 -16.05
C TRP A 141 7.64 3.63 -15.95
N GLU A 142 6.43 3.49 -16.46
CA GLU A 142 5.40 4.52 -16.38
C GLU A 142 4.93 4.70 -14.92
N LEU A 143 4.65 3.62 -14.18
CA LEU A 143 4.26 3.69 -12.79
C LEU A 143 5.39 4.17 -11.86
N ALA A 144 6.65 3.94 -12.22
CA ALA A 144 7.78 4.44 -11.44
C ALA A 144 7.85 5.98 -11.38
N LYS A 145 7.15 6.69 -12.28
CA LYS A 145 7.03 8.16 -12.29
C LYS A 145 5.95 8.68 -11.35
N ALA A 146 5.03 7.81 -10.93
CA ALA A 146 3.95 8.16 -10.02
C ALA A 146 4.44 8.22 -8.56
N ASN A 147 3.66 8.86 -7.68
CA ASN A 147 3.99 8.99 -6.27
C ASN A 147 3.78 7.68 -5.51
N ARG A 148 4.82 6.87 -5.39
CA ARG A 148 4.80 5.57 -4.72
C ARG A 148 4.62 5.63 -3.20
N ARG A 149 4.53 6.82 -2.61
CA ARG A 149 4.08 6.97 -1.22
C ARG A 149 2.60 6.64 -1.08
N ASN A 150 1.80 6.90 -2.13
CA ASN A 150 0.40 6.50 -2.16
C ASN A 150 0.27 4.97 -2.21
N MET A 151 -0.50 4.40 -1.28
CA MET A 151 -0.61 2.94 -1.11
C MET A 151 -1.28 2.24 -2.30
N ALA A 152 -2.23 2.89 -2.99
CA ALA A 152 -2.86 2.33 -4.19
C ALA A 152 -1.87 2.27 -5.36
N VAL A 153 -1.05 3.31 -5.55
CA VAL A 153 0.02 3.35 -6.55
C VAL A 153 1.08 2.30 -6.25
N GLU A 154 1.54 2.23 -5.00
CA GLU A 154 2.56 1.25 -4.57
C GLU A 154 2.04 -0.19 -4.76
N GLY A 155 0.78 -0.46 -4.42
CA GLY A 155 0.17 -1.77 -4.62
C GLY A 155 0.14 -2.18 -6.08
N SER A 156 -0.27 -1.27 -6.97
CA SER A 156 -0.27 -1.49 -8.41
C SER A 156 1.14 -1.66 -8.98
N PHE A 157 2.09 -0.86 -8.51
CA PHE A 157 3.50 -0.98 -8.92
C PHE A 157 4.08 -2.34 -8.53
N GLN A 158 3.88 -2.78 -7.28
CA GLN A 158 4.36 -4.09 -6.83
C GLN A 158 3.74 -5.25 -7.61
N HIS A 159 2.45 -5.15 -7.96
CA HIS A 159 1.76 -6.13 -8.78
C HIS A 159 2.45 -6.26 -10.16
N ILE A 160 2.57 -5.16 -10.92
CA ILE A 160 3.18 -5.17 -12.26
C ILE A 160 4.66 -5.58 -12.24
N VAL A 161 5.44 -5.18 -11.23
CA VAL A 161 6.83 -5.61 -11.07
C VAL A 161 6.91 -7.12 -10.82
N THR A 162 5.96 -7.68 -10.07
CA THR A 162 5.91 -9.12 -9.83
C THR A 162 5.60 -9.88 -11.11
N ASP A 163 4.68 -9.37 -11.94
CA ASP A 163 4.36 -9.95 -13.25
C ASP A 163 5.56 -9.87 -14.20
N LEU A 164 6.30 -8.76 -14.18
CA LEU A 164 7.56 -8.64 -14.92
C LEU A 164 8.58 -9.73 -14.51
N TYR A 165 8.72 -9.99 -13.21
CA TYR A 165 9.57 -11.10 -12.74
C TYR A 165 9.03 -12.46 -13.14
N ALA A 166 7.71 -12.65 -13.17
CA ALA A 166 7.08 -13.86 -13.65
C ALA A 166 7.43 -14.13 -15.12
N PHE A 167 7.27 -13.13 -15.98
CA PHE A 167 7.62 -13.25 -17.40
C PHE A 167 9.13 -13.48 -17.61
N ILE A 168 10.01 -12.84 -16.86
CA ILE A 168 11.46 -13.09 -16.91
C ILE A 168 11.76 -14.54 -16.51
N GLY A 169 11.18 -15.03 -15.42
CA GLY A 169 11.32 -16.42 -14.97
C GLY A 169 10.85 -17.41 -16.02
N THR A 170 9.70 -17.13 -16.62
CA THR A 170 9.12 -17.95 -17.71
C THR A 170 10.00 -17.95 -18.97
N ALA A 171 10.56 -16.80 -19.35
CA ALA A 171 11.48 -16.72 -20.48
C ALA A 171 12.77 -17.54 -20.25
N VAL A 172 13.35 -17.44 -19.05
CA VAL A 172 14.54 -18.23 -18.66
C VAL A 172 14.20 -19.72 -18.63
N ALA A 173 13.07 -20.11 -18.04
CA ALA A 173 12.63 -21.50 -18.00
C ALA A 173 12.40 -22.05 -19.41
N GLY A 174 11.70 -21.31 -20.29
CA GLY A 174 11.49 -21.67 -21.68
C GLY A 174 12.79 -21.86 -22.45
N ALA A 175 13.78 -20.98 -22.23
CA ALA A 175 15.11 -21.11 -22.83
C ALA A 175 15.86 -22.38 -22.35
N ILE A 176 15.74 -22.71 -21.04
CA ILE A 176 16.31 -23.94 -20.47
C ILE A 176 15.65 -25.17 -21.12
N VAL A 177 14.30 -25.17 -21.23
CA VAL A 177 13.55 -26.26 -21.89
C VAL A 177 14.02 -26.44 -23.33
N LEU A 178 14.15 -25.33 -24.10
CA LEU A 178 14.59 -25.38 -25.48
C LEU A 178 16.00 -25.99 -25.67
N VAL A 179 16.94 -25.65 -24.77
CA VAL A 179 18.33 -26.05 -24.89
C VAL A 179 18.58 -27.44 -24.30
N THR A 180 17.88 -27.79 -23.22
CA THR A 180 18.19 -29.00 -22.42
C THR A 180 17.10 -30.07 -22.44
N GLY A 181 15.88 -29.74 -22.87
CA GLY A 181 14.70 -30.64 -22.74
C GLY A 181 14.24 -30.84 -21.30
N PHE A 182 14.70 -29.99 -20.34
CA PHE A 182 14.35 -30.12 -18.92
C PHE A 182 13.01 -29.42 -18.61
N ASP A 183 11.90 -30.11 -18.81
CA ASP A 183 10.52 -29.59 -18.66
C ASP A 183 10.20 -29.10 -17.24
N ARG A 184 10.94 -29.55 -16.21
CA ARG A 184 10.76 -29.11 -14.82
C ARG A 184 11.33 -27.71 -14.52
N ALA A 185 12.00 -27.09 -15.47
CA ALA A 185 12.52 -25.70 -15.30
C ALA A 185 11.39 -24.69 -15.09
N ASP A 186 10.29 -24.81 -15.84
CA ASP A 186 9.13 -23.93 -15.75
C ASP A 186 8.46 -23.95 -14.35
N PRO A 187 8.04 -25.09 -13.79
CA PRO A 187 7.46 -25.11 -12.45
C PRO A 187 8.43 -24.69 -11.34
N LEU A 188 9.74 -24.90 -11.50
CA LEU A 188 10.73 -24.40 -10.53
C LEU A 188 10.84 -22.89 -10.55
N ALA A 189 10.86 -22.28 -11.74
CA ALA A 189 10.82 -20.83 -11.90
C ALA A 189 9.53 -20.24 -11.32
N SER A 190 8.38 -20.89 -11.57
CA SER A 190 7.08 -20.48 -11.03
C SER A 190 7.04 -20.46 -9.51
N ILE A 191 7.66 -21.43 -8.82
CA ILE A 191 7.79 -21.42 -7.36
C ILE A 191 8.65 -20.22 -6.89
N GLY A 192 9.74 -19.92 -7.59
CA GLY A 192 10.57 -18.74 -7.30
C GLY A 192 9.77 -17.43 -7.42
N VAL A 193 8.97 -17.30 -8.48
CA VAL A 193 8.08 -16.15 -8.67
C VAL A 193 7.04 -16.07 -7.58
N ALA A 194 6.38 -17.17 -7.22
CA ALA A 194 5.40 -17.19 -6.14
C ALA A 194 6.00 -16.75 -4.79
N ALA A 195 7.25 -17.09 -4.51
CA ALA A 195 7.96 -16.62 -3.31
C ALA A 195 8.16 -15.09 -3.32
N LEU A 196 8.51 -14.50 -4.48
CA LEU A 196 8.61 -13.05 -4.64
C LEU A 196 7.25 -12.35 -4.49
N MET A 197 6.17 -12.95 -5.03
CA MET A 197 4.80 -12.47 -4.86
C MET A 197 4.40 -12.42 -3.39
N LEU A 198 4.66 -13.49 -2.63
CA LEU A 198 4.35 -13.55 -1.20
C LEU A 198 5.15 -12.52 -0.41
N TYR A 199 6.40 -12.28 -0.77
CA TYR A 199 7.23 -11.25 -0.14
C TYR A 199 6.66 -9.84 -0.38
N ALA A 200 6.29 -9.52 -1.62
CA ALA A 200 5.66 -8.24 -1.98
C ALA A 200 4.31 -8.06 -1.28
N ALA A 201 3.45 -9.10 -1.31
CA ALA A 201 2.15 -9.13 -0.65
C ALA A 201 2.27 -8.90 0.86
N TYR A 202 3.23 -9.56 1.53
CA TYR A 202 3.48 -9.38 2.96
C TYR A 202 3.81 -7.91 3.29
N GLY A 203 4.71 -7.28 2.51
CA GLY A 203 5.07 -5.87 2.68
C GLY A 203 3.86 -4.94 2.56
N LEU A 204 3.02 -5.16 1.53
CA LEU A 204 1.84 -4.36 1.25
C LEU A 204 0.74 -4.54 2.32
N LEU A 205 0.42 -5.79 2.66
CA LEU A 205 -0.57 -6.13 3.69
C LEU A 205 -0.17 -5.63 5.08
N ARG A 206 1.12 -5.72 5.42
CA ARG A 206 1.64 -5.20 6.69
C ARG A 206 1.53 -3.69 6.77
N LYS A 207 1.91 -2.95 5.71
CA LYS A 207 1.85 -1.49 5.67
C LYS A 207 0.40 -1.00 5.75
N SER A 208 -0.48 -1.52 4.89
CA SER A 208 -1.90 -1.16 4.88
C SER A 208 -2.62 -1.57 6.17
N GLY A 209 -2.31 -2.76 6.70
CA GLY A 209 -2.85 -3.25 7.98
C GLY A 209 -2.48 -2.36 9.17
N ARG A 210 -1.24 -1.83 9.21
CA ARG A 210 -0.83 -0.88 10.26
C ARG A 210 -1.70 0.37 10.27
N ILE A 211 -2.01 0.94 9.10
CA ILE A 211 -2.86 2.14 9.00
C ILE A 211 -4.30 1.81 9.42
N LEU A 212 -4.84 0.64 9.01
CA LEU A 212 -6.18 0.21 9.40
C LEU A 212 -6.30 -0.06 10.91
N LEU A 213 -5.22 -0.52 11.54
CA LEU A 213 -5.12 -0.74 12.99
C LEU A 213 -4.69 0.51 13.76
N GLU A 214 -4.69 1.68 13.12
CA GLU A 214 -4.41 2.97 13.74
C GLU A 214 -3.01 3.04 14.41
N ALA A 215 -2.04 2.32 13.85
CA ALA A 215 -0.67 2.39 14.31
C ALA A 215 -0.03 3.74 13.97
N ALA A 216 0.91 4.16 14.80
CA ALA A 216 1.71 5.34 14.52
C ALA A 216 2.44 5.21 13.17
N PRO A 217 2.60 6.31 12.40
CA PRO A 217 3.32 6.32 11.14
C PRO A 217 4.71 5.70 11.25
N ALA A 218 5.13 5.00 10.20
CA ALA A 218 6.47 4.43 10.17
C ALA A 218 7.52 5.56 10.23
N GLY A 219 8.43 5.48 11.22
CA GLY A 219 9.48 6.49 11.42
C GLY A 219 9.16 7.53 12.49
N LEU A 220 7.92 7.64 12.97
CA LEU A 220 7.60 8.44 14.13
C LEU A 220 7.71 7.59 15.42
N ARG A 221 8.43 8.09 16.38
CA ARG A 221 8.57 7.48 17.70
C ARG A 221 7.68 8.19 18.70
N VAL A 222 6.65 7.49 19.16
CA VAL A 222 5.66 8.05 20.11
C VAL A 222 6.32 8.52 21.39
N ASP A 223 7.34 7.80 21.86
CA ASP A 223 8.12 8.18 23.05
C ASP A 223 8.82 9.54 22.89
N GLU A 224 9.39 9.80 21.70
CA GLU A 224 10.06 11.08 21.40
C GLU A 224 9.06 12.24 21.31
N ILE A 225 7.86 11.97 20.77
CA ILE A 225 6.78 12.95 20.71
C ILE A 225 6.31 13.29 22.13
N GLY A 226 6.03 12.27 22.93
CA GLY A 226 5.62 12.46 24.34
C GLY A 226 6.68 13.18 25.15
N GLY A 227 7.96 12.82 24.97
CA GLY A 227 9.09 13.51 25.59
C GLY A 227 9.17 14.97 25.19
N ALA A 228 9.03 15.29 23.91
CA ALA A 228 9.07 16.67 23.42
C ALA A 228 7.92 17.54 23.96
N ILE A 229 6.72 16.97 24.15
CA ILE A 229 5.61 17.66 24.80
C ILE A 229 5.92 17.89 26.30
N ALA A 230 6.41 16.86 26.99
CA ALA A 230 6.71 16.91 28.41
C ALA A 230 7.90 17.82 28.76
N GLU A 231 8.86 18.03 27.85
CA GLU A 231 10.00 18.94 27.99
C GLU A 231 9.62 20.42 27.91
N HIS A 232 8.41 20.74 27.47
CA HIS A 232 7.95 22.13 27.38
C HIS A 232 7.82 22.71 28.79
N GLN A 233 8.43 23.88 29.04
CA GLN A 233 8.60 24.47 30.36
C GLN A 233 7.32 24.69 31.17
N HIS A 234 6.17 24.80 30.49
CA HIS A 234 4.87 25.03 31.11
C HIS A 234 4.04 23.76 31.27
N VAL A 235 4.54 22.61 30.78
CA VAL A 235 3.83 21.33 30.86
C VAL A 235 4.18 20.63 32.16
N ALA A 236 3.18 20.34 32.97
CA ALA A 236 3.32 19.57 34.20
C ALA A 236 3.22 18.06 33.97
N ASN A 237 2.37 17.64 33.04
CA ASN A 237 2.21 16.23 32.67
C ASN A 237 1.58 16.08 31.27
N VAL A 238 1.83 14.94 30.60
CA VAL A 238 1.18 14.52 29.38
C VAL A 238 0.75 13.07 29.51
N HIS A 239 -0.50 12.76 29.15
CA HIS A 239 -1.05 11.42 29.20
C HIS A 239 -2.08 11.23 28.07
N ASP A 240 -2.50 9.98 27.89
CA ASP A 240 -3.46 9.60 26.83
C ASP A 240 -3.01 10.07 25.44
N LEU A 241 -1.70 9.93 25.19
CA LEU A 241 -1.09 10.28 23.91
C LEU A 241 -1.37 9.18 22.88
N HIS A 242 -2.11 9.53 21.86
CA HIS A 242 -2.37 8.69 20.71
C HIS A 242 -1.82 9.34 19.45
N VAL A 243 -1.11 8.55 18.63
CA VAL A 243 -0.59 8.98 17.33
C VAL A 243 -0.96 7.90 16.33
N TRP A 244 -1.65 8.27 15.26
CA TRP A 244 -2.08 7.32 14.23
C TRP A 244 -2.00 7.94 12.84
N GLU A 245 -2.23 7.13 11.83
CA GLU A 245 -2.29 7.58 10.43
C GLU A 245 -3.73 7.42 9.91
N ILE A 246 -4.33 8.51 9.44
CA ILE A 246 -5.69 8.50 8.89
C ILE A 246 -5.67 7.91 7.48
N ALA A 247 -4.69 8.33 6.68
CA ALA A 247 -4.37 7.86 5.34
C ALA A 247 -2.87 8.04 5.12
N THR A 248 -2.34 7.52 4.04
CA THR A 248 -0.90 7.58 3.76
C THR A 248 -0.37 9.02 3.80
N GLY A 249 0.56 9.30 4.71
CA GLY A 249 1.14 10.63 4.88
C GLY A 249 0.23 11.65 5.57
N PHE A 250 -0.85 11.20 6.20
CA PHE A 250 -1.73 12.05 6.97
C PHE A 250 -1.75 11.63 8.45
N PRO A 251 -0.70 12.00 9.22
CA PRO A 251 -0.63 11.70 10.65
C PRO A 251 -1.62 12.55 11.44
N ALA A 252 -2.14 11.96 12.51
CA ALA A 252 -2.99 12.63 13.48
C ALA A 252 -2.51 12.32 14.90
N LEU A 253 -2.77 13.24 15.83
CA LEU A 253 -2.40 13.12 17.22
C LEU A 253 -3.51 13.62 18.13
N SER A 254 -3.76 12.89 19.21
CA SER A 254 -4.52 13.40 20.36
C SER A 254 -3.72 13.19 21.65
N ALA A 255 -3.82 14.16 22.58
CA ALA A 255 -3.20 14.05 23.87
C ALA A 255 -3.91 14.93 24.92
N HIS A 256 -3.84 14.50 26.19
CA HIS A 256 -4.17 15.34 27.33
C HIS A 256 -2.86 15.92 27.90
N VAL A 257 -2.84 17.23 28.04
CA VAL A 257 -1.70 18.00 28.54
C VAL A 257 -2.12 18.78 29.76
N LEU A 258 -1.45 18.56 30.86
CA LEU A 258 -1.63 19.36 32.09
C LEU A 258 -0.56 20.43 32.14
N VAL A 259 -0.97 21.69 32.32
CA VAL A 259 -0.07 22.84 32.50
C VAL A 259 -0.11 23.36 33.91
N HIS A 260 0.89 24.15 34.32
CA HIS A 260 0.94 24.68 35.66
C HIS A 260 -0.20 25.68 35.92
N ALA A 261 -0.64 25.79 37.18
CA ALA A 261 -1.71 26.68 37.57
C ALA A 261 -1.33 28.13 37.27
N GLY A 262 -2.18 28.84 36.56
CA GLY A 262 -1.98 30.26 36.20
C GLY A 262 -1.35 30.50 34.82
N ASP A 263 -0.91 29.45 34.11
CA ASP A 263 -0.37 29.57 32.76
C ASP A 263 -1.50 29.72 31.70
N ASP A 264 -1.19 30.34 30.57
CA ASP A 264 -2.15 30.48 29.46
C ASP A 264 -2.23 29.17 28.62
N CYS A 265 -3.20 28.32 28.97
CA CYS A 265 -3.42 27.05 28.27
C CYS A 265 -3.57 27.23 26.74
N HIS A 266 -4.18 28.34 26.28
CA HIS A 266 -4.40 28.59 24.85
C HIS A 266 -3.09 28.99 24.13
N ALA A 267 -2.21 29.73 24.80
CA ALA A 267 -0.89 30.06 24.26
C ALA A 267 -0.04 28.79 24.16
N ILE A 268 0.04 28.01 25.23
CA ILE A 268 0.82 26.76 25.30
C ILE A 268 0.32 25.76 24.24
N ARG A 269 -0.99 25.60 24.09
CA ARG A 269 -1.56 24.74 23.06
C ARG A 269 -1.04 25.11 21.67
N ARG A 270 -1.05 26.40 21.30
CA ARG A 270 -0.54 26.86 19.99
C ARG A 270 0.97 26.63 19.83
N GLU A 271 1.73 26.79 20.88
CA GLU A 271 3.18 26.53 20.87
C GLU A 271 3.46 25.03 20.63
N LEU A 272 2.72 24.15 21.32
CA LEU A 272 2.80 22.70 21.16
C LEU A 272 2.37 22.27 19.75
N GLU A 273 1.25 22.81 19.22
CA GLU A 273 0.80 22.55 17.85
C GLU A 273 1.88 22.93 16.83
N THR A 274 2.48 24.12 16.97
CA THR A 274 3.57 24.57 16.09
C THR A 274 4.81 23.69 16.20
N MET A 275 5.15 23.25 17.41
CA MET A 275 6.29 22.35 17.65
C MET A 275 6.04 20.97 17.00
N LEU A 276 4.84 20.40 17.16
CA LEU A 276 4.46 19.10 16.60
C LEU A 276 4.49 19.14 15.06
N GLU A 277 3.97 20.20 14.45
CA GLU A 277 4.03 20.41 13.01
C GLU A 277 5.48 20.50 12.52
N ARG A 278 6.30 21.38 13.11
CA ARG A 278 7.67 21.65 12.65
C ARG A 278 8.64 20.50 12.88
N ARG A 279 8.55 19.82 14.04
CA ARG A 279 9.51 18.78 14.44
C ARG A 279 9.13 17.40 13.94
N PHE A 280 7.83 17.09 13.89
CA PHE A 280 7.30 15.76 13.60
C PHE A 280 6.41 15.69 12.36
N GLY A 281 6.07 16.83 11.73
CA GLY A 281 5.18 16.88 10.57
C GLY A 281 3.74 16.49 10.89
N ILE A 282 3.29 16.71 12.15
CA ILE A 282 1.92 16.40 12.58
C ILE A 282 1.16 17.72 12.68
N ASP A 283 0.34 18.00 11.69
CA ASP A 283 -0.51 19.20 11.59
C ASP A 283 -1.94 18.97 12.11
N HIS A 284 -2.41 17.70 12.06
CA HIS A 284 -3.73 17.33 12.56
C HIS A 284 -3.67 16.90 14.02
N THR A 285 -3.81 17.86 14.94
CA THR A 285 -3.68 17.63 16.36
C THR A 285 -4.96 18.00 17.13
N THR A 286 -5.26 17.23 18.17
CA THR A 286 -6.30 17.53 19.16
C THR A 286 -5.67 17.48 20.54
N LEU A 287 -5.31 18.65 21.06
CA LEU A 287 -4.72 18.78 22.41
C LEU A 287 -5.78 19.32 23.37
N GLN A 288 -6.14 18.50 24.35
CA GLN A 288 -6.88 18.95 25.51
C GLN A 288 -5.86 19.48 26.53
N VAL A 289 -5.86 20.79 26.77
CA VAL A 289 -4.91 21.42 27.68
C VAL A 289 -5.66 21.97 28.88
N ASP A 290 -5.38 21.39 30.07
CA ASP A 290 -6.02 21.71 31.31
C ASP A 290 -4.97 22.09 32.38
N HIS A 291 -5.37 22.84 33.40
CA HIS A 291 -4.48 23.16 34.53
C HIS A 291 -4.36 21.94 35.46
N ALA A 292 -3.13 21.69 35.89
CA ALA A 292 -2.88 20.72 36.97
C ALA A 292 -3.56 21.19 38.24
N VAL A 293 -4.46 20.39 38.80
CA VAL A 293 -5.12 20.67 40.07
C VAL A 293 -4.17 20.23 41.20
N ALA A 294 -3.84 21.13 42.08
CA ALA A 294 -2.80 20.94 43.14
C ALA A 294 -3.08 19.78 44.13
N ASP A 295 -4.32 19.20 44.14
CA ASP A 295 -4.78 18.27 45.17
C ASP A 295 -5.48 17.00 44.64
N GLN A 296 -5.36 16.61 43.35
CA GLN A 296 -5.82 15.31 42.95
C GLN A 296 -4.66 14.30 43.06
N PRO A 297 -4.78 13.28 43.95
CA PRO A 297 -3.86 12.16 43.94
C PRO A 297 -3.94 11.48 42.59
N LEU A 298 -2.78 11.25 41.94
CA LEU A 298 -2.64 10.52 40.70
C LEU A 298 -3.53 9.23 40.73
N GLN A 299 -4.66 9.25 40.09
CA GLN A 299 -5.41 8.01 39.82
C GLN A 299 -4.63 7.26 38.70
N ILE A 300 -3.71 6.41 39.15
CA ILE A 300 -3.16 5.39 38.26
C ILE A 300 -4.30 4.44 37.94
N SER A 301 -4.96 4.64 36.81
CA SER A 301 -5.90 3.64 36.27
C SER A 301 -5.06 2.42 35.92
N ARG A 302 -5.00 1.43 36.83
CA ARG A 302 -4.56 0.10 36.46
C ARG A 302 -5.40 -0.36 35.29
N ALA A 303 -4.74 -0.73 34.20
CA ALA A 303 -5.39 -1.50 33.15
C ALA A 303 -6.12 -2.68 33.83
N PRO A 304 -7.37 -2.99 33.44
CA PRO A 304 -8.06 -4.14 33.98
C PRO A 304 -7.17 -5.37 33.75
N ASP A 305 -6.87 -6.07 34.85
CA ASP A 305 -6.15 -7.34 34.83
C ASP A 305 -6.86 -8.22 33.80
N ALA A 306 -6.14 -8.58 32.72
CA ALA A 306 -6.60 -9.59 31.78
C ALA A 306 -6.77 -10.89 32.58
N ASP A 307 -8.03 -11.20 32.87
CA ASP A 307 -8.46 -12.41 33.58
C ASP A 307 -7.82 -13.64 32.88
N ARG A 308 -6.83 -14.22 33.57
CA ARG A 308 -6.28 -15.52 33.20
C ARG A 308 -7.26 -16.58 33.69
N SER A 309 -8.21 -16.94 32.85
CA SER A 309 -8.99 -18.14 33.08
C SER A 309 -9.29 -18.87 31.77
N VAL A 310 -8.55 -20.01 31.63
CA VAL A 310 -8.75 -21.23 30.82
C VAL A 310 -8.48 -21.14 29.32
#